data_0674aaf73a0db73808c3b12662f596ff
#
_entry.id   0674aaf73a0db73808c3b12662f596ff
#
_cell.length_a   1.000
_cell.length_b   1.000
_cell.length_c   1.000
_cell.angle_alpha   90.00
_cell.angle_beta   90.00
_cell.angle_gamma   90.00
#
_symmetry.space_group_name_H-M   'P 1'
#
loop_
_entity.id
_entity.type
_entity.pdbx_description
1 polymer ?
#
loop_
_entity_poly.entity_id
_entity_poly.type
_entity_poly.pdbx_seq_one_letter_code
_entity_poly.pdbx_strand_id
1 'polypeptide(L)'
;MAKKTFKLDIGTIYQKEDSGVFYFRYQINGERKAVSLKTRNLEEAKREAKKQLPVIQATTTEVIAAHVQHARGLVIPQKNLRLSDAWDEYEKSPERATPATVSEAFAYRSTFFEFITWVNDPAKNLRDITPTDGDAYARHMRKLNIAVSTHNRKIKRLRKVFTVLREYWDGDNPFQAKALLRREREEQEQSVRRLSFTREQETKLLEVLDDPKYKVMYKPEVRVIYHLGMFTGQRMKDCVLLRWDKVDLSRRRVWVKQFKTGKEVTIPIAPKLYEVLQEALTWKSGDGDYVCPQVAMRYNKTNAVGKNVGNNLVNIDMLRVIRWIGLEPSVEVPGRKKKATVYGFHSLRHSFASHCAEAGVPKAVLLSILGTDSDIADKYYTHIGEEAQEKAIAAIANITTTQSAQQRINEALELINSTSDPSDIVLEKVKSILTK
;
A
#
# COMPACT_ATOMS: atom_id res chain seq x y z
N MET A 1 32.90 57.10 -40.56
CA MET A 1 33.75 55.91 -40.70
C MET A 1 32.88 54.68 -40.80
N ALA A 2 33.21 53.72 -41.73
CA ALA A 2 32.35 52.53 -41.94
C ALA A 2 32.42 51.60 -40.69
N LYS A 3 31.26 51.24 -40.16
CA LYS A 3 31.12 50.27 -39.06
C LYS A 3 31.84 48.99 -39.43
N LYS A 4 32.95 48.67 -38.81
CA LYS A 4 33.65 47.38 -38.98
C LYS A 4 32.80 46.31 -38.29
N THR A 5 31.94 45.65 -39.06
CA THR A 5 31.17 44.47 -38.63
C THR A 5 31.67 43.22 -39.30
N PHE A 6 31.77 42.10 -38.54
CA PHE A 6 32.22 40.81 -39.07
C PHE A 6 31.20 39.74 -38.67
N LYS A 7 30.61 39.05 -39.68
CA LYS A 7 29.68 37.94 -39.43
C LYS A 7 30.43 36.65 -39.15
N LEU A 8 30.01 35.92 -38.12
CA LEU A 8 30.41 34.54 -37.84
C LEU A 8 29.18 33.64 -38.09
N ASP A 9 29.37 32.35 -38.07
CA ASP A 9 28.32 31.36 -38.27
C ASP A 9 27.15 31.58 -37.27
N ILE A 10 27.45 32.00 -36.06
CA ILE A 10 26.49 32.43 -35.07
C ILE A 10 26.90 33.81 -34.55
N GLY A 11 26.09 34.82 -34.84
CA GLY A 11 26.31 36.18 -34.36
C GLY A 11 27.22 37.06 -35.20
N THR A 12 27.50 38.23 -34.68
CA THR A 12 28.23 39.30 -35.37
C THR A 12 29.17 40.02 -34.41
N ILE A 13 30.45 40.17 -34.82
CA ILE A 13 31.39 41.02 -34.13
C ILE A 13 31.23 42.44 -34.65
N TYR A 14 31.18 43.43 -33.79
CA TYR A 14 31.11 44.85 -34.16
C TYR A 14 31.94 45.69 -33.22
N GLN A 15 32.47 46.79 -33.71
CA GLN A 15 33.27 47.73 -32.94
C GLN A 15 32.35 48.85 -32.43
N LYS A 16 32.43 49.16 -31.11
CA LYS A 16 31.70 50.26 -30.51
C LYS A 16 32.44 51.58 -30.75
N GLU A 17 31.72 52.56 -31.26
CA GLU A 17 32.33 53.84 -31.73
C GLU A 17 33.06 54.62 -30.60
N ASP A 18 32.45 54.66 -29.41
CA ASP A 18 32.96 55.45 -28.30
C ASP A 18 34.24 54.90 -27.66
N SER A 19 34.45 53.60 -27.68
CA SER A 19 35.55 52.90 -26.97
C SER A 19 36.54 52.23 -27.89
N GLY A 20 36.19 52.02 -29.17
CA GLY A 20 37.01 51.27 -30.13
C GLY A 20 37.09 49.79 -29.80
N VAL A 21 36.42 49.29 -28.77
CA VAL A 21 36.43 47.89 -28.34
C VAL A 21 35.45 47.06 -29.14
N PHE A 22 35.85 45.83 -29.49
CA PHE A 22 34.98 44.90 -30.17
C PHE A 22 34.03 44.17 -29.21
N TYR A 23 32.80 43.98 -29.69
CA TYR A 23 31.72 43.26 -29.01
C TYR A 23 31.27 42.11 -29.93
N PHE A 24 30.85 41.01 -29.32
CA PHE A 24 30.19 39.91 -29.99
C PHE A 24 28.72 39.90 -29.66
N ARG A 25 27.89 40.03 -30.68
CA ARG A 25 26.43 40.02 -30.57
C ARG A 25 25.86 38.71 -31.14
N TYR A 26 25.09 38.00 -30.36
CA TYR A 26 24.46 36.74 -30.74
C TYR A 26 23.04 36.66 -30.18
N GLN A 27 22.26 35.66 -30.62
CA GLN A 27 20.90 35.45 -30.17
C GLN A 27 20.79 34.07 -29.56
N ILE A 28 20.15 33.96 -28.37
CA ILE A 28 19.86 32.72 -27.65
C ILE A 28 18.40 32.78 -27.22
N ASN A 29 17.62 31.75 -27.52
CA ASN A 29 16.21 31.63 -27.13
C ASN A 29 15.36 32.88 -27.49
N GLY A 30 15.66 33.49 -28.62
CA GLY A 30 14.94 34.69 -29.07
C GLY A 30 15.48 36.02 -28.49
N GLU A 31 16.34 35.97 -27.46
CA GLU A 31 16.95 37.16 -26.87
C GLU A 31 18.29 37.51 -27.52
N ARG A 32 18.48 38.81 -27.82
CA ARG A 32 19.75 39.32 -28.31
C ARG A 32 20.69 39.65 -27.15
N LYS A 33 21.87 39.06 -27.11
CA LYS A 33 22.94 39.34 -26.13
C LYS A 33 24.15 39.91 -26.81
N ALA A 34 24.86 40.81 -26.14
CA ALA A 34 26.12 41.38 -26.61
C ALA A 34 27.15 41.36 -25.48
N VAL A 35 28.29 40.75 -25.75
CA VAL A 35 29.41 40.56 -24.79
C VAL A 35 30.64 41.32 -25.30
N SER A 36 31.30 42.08 -24.42
CA SER A 36 32.56 42.72 -24.74
C SER A 36 33.70 41.70 -24.93
N LEU A 37 34.44 41.79 -26.02
CA LEU A 37 35.60 40.97 -26.28
C LEU A 37 36.91 41.55 -25.68
N LYS A 38 36.81 42.69 -25.00
CA LYS A 38 37.91 43.35 -24.26
C LYS A 38 39.15 43.63 -25.09
N THR A 39 39.02 43.66 -26.40
CA THR A 39 40.14 43.96 -27.32
C THR A 39 39.73 44.99 -28.36
N ARG A 40 40.70 45.72 -28.90
CA ARG A 40 40.57 46.64 -30.03
C ARG A 40 41.15 46.06 -31.32
N ASN A 41 41.79 44.90 -31.27
CA ASN A 41 42.32 44.16 -32.40
C ASN A 41 41.29 43.22 -32.99
N LEU A 42 41.02 43.28 -34.31
CA LEU A 42 40.01 42.49 -34.98
C LEU A 42 40.34 40.98 -34.98
N GLU A 43 41.60 40.60 -35.21
CA GLU A 43 41.98 39.19 -35.24
C GLU A 43 41.89 38.56 -33.86
N GLU A 44 42.23 39.29 -32.84
CA GLU A 44 42.06 38.85 -31.45
C GLU A 44 40.58 38.78 -31.08
N ALA A 45 39.76 39.73 -31.52
CA ALA A 45 38.31 39.70 -31.34
C ALA A 45 37.66 38.47 -31.99
N LYS A 46 38.12 38.10 -33.21
CA LYS A 46 37.67 36.87 -33.88
C LYS A 46 38.03 35.61 -33.10
N ARG A 47 39.23 35.56 -32.54
CA ARG A 47 39.72 34.42 -31.76
C ARG A 47 38.90 34.29 -30.44
N GLU A 48 38.68 35.38 -29.73
CA GLU A 48 37.89 35.39 -28.49
C GLU A 48 36.40 35.07 -28.75
N ALA A 49 35.82 35.58 -29.82
CA ALA A 49 34.45 35.23 -30.21
C ALA A 49 34.32 33.73 -30.57
N LYS A 50 35.32 33.17 -31.30
CA LYS A 50 35.35 31.71 -31.58
C LYS A 50 35.43 30.84 -30.33
N LYS A 51 36.12 31.27 -29.27
CA LYS A 51 36.17 30.56 -28.01
C LYS A 51 34.81 30.50 -27.30
N GLN A 52 33.95 31.51 -27.52
CA GLN A 52 32.62 31.55 -26.93
C GLN A 52 31.57 30.76 -27.73
N LEU A 53 31.80 30.47 -29.01
CA LEU A 53 30.90 29.74 -29.87
C LEU A 53 30.47 28.35 -29.30
N PRO A 54 31.40 27.52 -28.80
CA PRO A 54 31.00 26.23 -28.21
C PRO A 54 30.07 26.37 -27.00
N VAL A 55 30.30 27.39 -26.18
CA VAL A 55 29.44 27.66 -25.01
C VAL A 55 28.05 28.13 -25.42
N ILE A 56 27.94 28.91 -26.51
CA ILE A 56 26.69 29.43 -27.05
C ILE A 56 25.94 28.31 -27.80
N GLN A 57 26.63 27.44 -28.50
CA GLN A 57 26.07 26.26 -29.18
C GLN A 57 25.59 25.21 -28.17
N ALA A 58 26.26 25.14 -26.99
CA ALA A 58 25.90 24.22 -25.89
C ALA A 58 24.61 24.56 -25.16
N THR A 59 23.85 25.56 -25.56
CA THR A 59 22.60 25.95 -24.92
C THR A 59 21.37 25.14 -25.36
N THR A 60 21.52 24.16 -26.21
CA THR A 60 20.43 23.18 -26.42
C THR A 60 20.39 22.22 -25.22
N THR A 61 19.18 21.91 -24.78
CA THR A 61 18.93 21.02 -23.62
C THR A 61 19.68 19.68 -23.75
N GLU A 62 19.88 19.20 -24.96
CA GLU A 62 20.61 17.97 -25.27
C GLU A 62 22.12 18.09 -25.00
N VAL A 63 22.74 19.21 -25.34
CA VAL A 63 24.20 19.43 -25.13
C VAL A 63 24.48 19.71 -23.66
N ILE A 64 23.60 20.43 -22.96
CA ILE A 64 23.69 20.60 -21.51
C ILE A 64 23.54 19.24 -20.80
N ALA A 65 22.59 18.40 -21.22
CA ALA A 65 22.42 17.05 -20.70
C ALA A 65 23.68 16.19 -20.93
N ALA A 66 24.28 16.24 -22.12
CA ALA A 66 25.52 15.53 -22.46
C ALA A 66 26.72 16.02 -21.61
N HIS A 67 26.87 17.33 -21.42
CA HIS A 67 27.93 17.88 -20.56
C HIS A 67 27.73 17.56 -19.08
N VAL A 68 26.49 17.60 -18.57
CA VAL A 68 26.17 17.21 -17.20
C VAL A 68 26.45 15.72 -17.00
N GLN A 69 26.12 14.88 -17.98
CA GLN A 69 26.38 13.45 -17.94
C GLN A 69 27.89 13.15 -17.98
N HIS A 70 28.66 13.85 -18.84
CA HIS A 70 30.10 13.74 -18.91
C HIS A 70 30.80 14.23 -17.63
N ALA A 71 30.35 15.37 -17.07
CA ALA A 71 30.88 15.91 -15.81
C ALA A 71 30.58 14.99 -14.61
N ARG A 72 29.43 14.35 -14.59
CA ARG A 72 29.09 13.32 -13.59
C ARG A 72 29.99 12.10 -13.70
N GLY A 73 30.32 11.66 -14.91
CA GLY A 73 31.26 10.55 -15.16
C GLY A 73 32.70 10.85 -14.72
N LEU A 74 33.12 12.12 -14.74
CA LEU A 74 34.45 12.54 -14.30
C LEU A 74 34.62 12.69 -12.79
N VAL A 75 33.51 12.85 -12.05
CA VAL A 75 33.55 13.18 -10.61
C VAL A 75 33.39 11.94 -9.70
N ILE A 76 32.92 10.82 -10.22
CA ILE A 76 32.73 9.60 -9.44
C ILE A 76 33.81 8.59 -9.77
N PRO A 77 34.72 8.24 -8.81
CA PRO A 77 35.62 7.10 -8.99
C PRO A 77 34.73 5.85 -9.18
N GLN A 78 34.71 5.33 -10.40
CA GLN A 78 33.89 4.16 -10.70
C GLN A 78 34.46 2.95 -9.98
N LYS A 79 33.86 2.60 -8.85
CA LYS A 79 34.15 1.34 -8.18
C LYS A 79 33.59 0.20 -9.04
N ASN A 80 34.46 -0.72 -9.44
CA ASN A 80 34.01 -1.94 -10.11
C ASN A 80 33.31 -2.84 -9.11
N LEU A 81 32.08 -3.23 -9.41
CA LEU A 81 31.29 -4.16 -8.60
C LEU A 81 30.74 -5.26 -9.52
N ARG A 82 31.08 -6.51 -9.22
CA ARG A 82 30.54 -7.66 -9.95
C ARG A 82 29.10 -7.91 -9.51
N LEU A 83 28.28 -8.45 -10.41
CA LEU A 83 26.91 -8.85 -10.09
C LEU A 83 26.86 -9.87 -8.95
N SER A 84 27.85 -10.80 -8.87
CA SER A 84 27.98 -11.75 -7.75
C SER A 84 28.06 -11.09 -6.38
N ASP A 85 28.75 -9.95 -6.30
CA ASP A 85 29.09 -9.26 -5.06
C ASP A 85 28.10 -8.12 -4.73
N ALA A 86 27.28 -7.75 -5.71
CA ALA A 86 26.39 -6.60 -5.63
C ALA A 86 25.31 -6.75 -4.54
N TRP A 87 24.89 -7.98 -4.22
CA TRP A 87 23.93 -8.20 -3.15
C TRP A 87 24.53 -7.86 -1.77
N ASP A 88 25.77 -8.24 -1.51
CA ASP A 88 26.43 -7.99 -0.24
C ASP A 88 26.66 -6.49 -0.02
N GLU A 89 27.00 -5.76 -1.08
CA GLU A 89 27.08 -4.30 -1.02
C GLU A 89 25.72 -3.64 -0.81
N TYR A 90 24.65 -4.15 -1.46
CA TYR A 90 23.29 -3.68 -1.20
C TYR A 90 22.86 -3.92 0.27
N GLU A 91 23.21 -5.06 0.86
CA GLU A 91 22.86 -5.35 2.27
C GLU A 91 23.59 -4.44 3.26
N LYS A 92 24.82 -4.02 2.97
CA LYS A 92 25.60 -3.10 3.80
C LYS A 92 25.12 -1.65 3.69
N SER A 93 24.45 -1.28 2.58
CA SER A 93 24.06 0.09 2.33
C SER A 93 22.99 0.57 3.33
N PRO A 94 23.19 1.76 3.96
CA PRO A 94 22.17 2.37 4.82
C PRO A 94 20.93 2.82 4.02
N GLU A 95 21.04 3.03 2.72
CA GLU A 95 19.96 3.46 1.83
C GLU A 95 19.03 2.33 1.38
N ARG A 96 19.35 1.08 1.73
CA ARG A 96 18.45 -0.03 1.43
C ARG A 96 17.07 0.20 2.07
N ALA A 97 16.03 -0.41 1.50
CA ALA A 97 14.68 -0.29 2.01
C ALA A 97 14.58 -0.73 3.50
N THR A 98 14.25 0.19 4.38
CA THR A 98 14.03 -0.06 5.82
C THR A 98 12.59 0.32 6.18
N PRO A 99 11.98 -0.39 7.13
CA PRO A 99 12.41 -1.65 7.71
C PRO A 99 12.06 -2.81 6.78
N ALA A 100 13.05 -3.46 6.22
CA ALA A 100 12.79 -4.69 5.53
C ALA A 100 12.38 -5.74 6.55
N THR A 101 11.17 -6.29 6.44
CA THR A 101 10.86 -7.53 7.16
C THR A 101 11.78 -8.63 6.62
N VAL A 102 12.09 -9.64 7.43
CA VAL A 102 12.89 -10.79 6.98
C VAL A 102 12.33 -11.38 5.68
N SER A 103 11.00 -11.51 5.57
CA SER A 103 10.33 -12.00 4.35
C SER A 103 10.52 -11.07 3.15
N GLU A 104 10.57 -9.78 3.36
CA GLU A 104 10.78 -8.80 2.29
C GLU A 104 12.24 -8.80 1.84
N ALA A 105 13.20 -8.87 2.76
CA ALA A 105 14.62 -9.03 2.44
C ALA A 105 14.85 -10.29 1.59
N PHE A 106 14.28 -11.43 1.97
CA PHE A 106 14.31 -12.64 1.14
C PHE A 106 13.69 -12.44 -0.24
N ALA A 107 12.63 -11.68 -0.35
CA ALA A 107 11.98 -11.43 -1.63
C ALA A 107 12.79 -10.49 -2.53
N TYR A 108 13.51 -9.51 -2.00
CA TYR A 108 14.47 -8.70 -2.74
C TYR A 108 15.64 -9.57 -3.21
N ARG A 109 16.25 -10.31 -2.29
CA ARG A 109 17.34 -11.23 -2.58
C ARG A 109 16.98 -12.22 -3.69
N SER A 110 15.87 -12.94 -3.55
CA SER A 110 15.39 -13.89 -4.56
C SER A 110 15.19 -13.23 -5.92
N THR A 111 14.61 -12.02 -5.95
CA THR A 111 14.39 -11.29 -7.21
C THR A 111 15.73 -10.90 -7.87
N PHE A 112 16.71 -10.47 -7.09
CA PHE A 112 18.02 -10.08 -7.60
C PHE A 112 18.80 -11.30 -8.12
N PHE A 113 18.81 -12.41 -7.38
CA PHE A 113 19.47 -13.64 -7.83
C PHE A 113 18.77 -14.28 -9.03
N GLU A 114 17.44 -14.20 -9.16
CA GLU A 114 16.73 -14.60 -10.39
C GLU A 114 17.19 -13.78 -11.60
N PHE A 115 17.46 -12.47 -11.41
CA PHE A 115 17.99 -11.61 -12.45
C PHE A 115 19.44 -12.01 -12.82
N ILE A 116 20.32 -12.24 -11.84
CA ILE A 116 21.70 -12.71 -12.08
C ILE A 116 21.70 -14.03 -12.85
N THR A 117 20.86 -14.97 -12.45
CA THR A 117 20.72 -16.27 -13.13
C THR A 117 20.27 -16.09 -14.58
N TRP A 118 19.40 -15.13 -14.85
CA TRP A 118 18.96 -14.81 -16.20
C TRP A 118 20.07 -14.16 -17.03
N VAL A 119 20.85 -13.25 -16.45
CA VAL A 119 22.04 -12.63 -17.11
C VAL A 119 23.04 -13.71 -17.49
N ASN A 120 23.14 -14.79 -16.71
CA ASN A 120 24.04 -15.92 -16.90
C ASN A 120 25.54 -15.54 -16.96
N ASP A 121 25.90 -14.42 -16.36
CA ASP A 121 27.28 -13.96 -16.19
C ASP A 121 27.42 -13.25 -14.84
N PRO A 122 27.70 -13.99 -13.76
CA PRO A 122 27.84 -13.43 -12.42
C PRO A 122 29.11 -12.55 -12.27
N ALA A 123 30.10 -12.68 -13.16
CA ALA A 123 31.32 -11.88 -13.17
C ALA A 123 31.14 -10.54 -13.89
N LYS A 124 30.05 -10.36 -14.66
CA LYS A 124 29.73 -9.10 -15.34
C LYS A 124 29.67 -7.94 -14.34
N ASN A 125 30.25 -6.81 -14.69
CA ASN A 125 30.18 -5.64 -13.81
C ASN A 125 28.76 -5.03 -13.79
N LEU A 126 28.37 -4.48 -12.65
CA LEU A 126 27.07 -3.85 -12.48
C LEU A 126 26.85 -2.69 -13.46
N ARG A 127 27.92 -1.93 -13.77
CA ARG A 127 27.90 -0.83 -14.75
C ARG A 127 27.62 -1.27 -16.19
N ASP A 128 27.89 -2.54 -16.50
CA ASP A 128 27.67 -3.09 -17.85
C ASP A 128 26.22 -3.57 -18.05
N ILE A 129 25.39 -3.42 -17.03
CA ILE A 129 23.94 -3.67 -17.10
C ILE A 129 23.25 -2.40 -17.60
N THR A 130 22.69 -2.48 -18.79
CA THR A 130 22.10 -1.37 -19.52
C THR A 130 20.58 -1.34 -19.42
N PRO A 131 19.90 -0.25 -19.77
CA PRO A 131 18.44 -0.21 -19.94
C PRO A 131 17.93 -1.27 -20.94
N THR A 132 18.74 -1.63 -21.96
CA THR A 132 18.40 -2.71 -22.90
C THR A 132 18.32 -4.08 -22.21
N ASP A 133 19.21 -4.36 -21.24
CA ASP A 133 19.17 -5.58 -20.42
C ASP A 133 17.90 -5.60 -19.55
N GLY A 134 17.55 -4.44 -18.96
CA GLY A 134 16.32 -4.28 -18.19
C GLY A 134 15.05 -4.57 -19.01
N ASP A 135 15.01 -4.08 -20.24
CA ASP A 135 13.91 -4.32 -21.18
C ASP A 135 13.85 -5.80 -21.62
N ALA A 136 15.00 -6.40 -21.93
CA ALA A 136 15.08 -7.82 -22.29
C ALA A 136 14.62 -8.73 -21.13
N TYR A 137 15.02 -8.41 -19.90
CA TYR A 137 14.56 -9.13 -18.71
C TYR A 137 13.04 -8.98 -18.47
N ALA A 138 12.51 -7.77 -18.65
CA ALA A 138 11.06 -7.55 -18.52
C ALA A 138 10.27 -8.36 -19.57
N ARG A 139 10.77 -8.43 -20.83
CA ARG A 139 10.20 -9.30 -21.87
C ARG A 139 10.29 -10.79 -21.50
N HIS A 140 11.42 -11.23 -20.96
CA HIS A 140 11.57 -12.59 -20.45
C HIS A 140 10.53 -12.91 -19.38
N MET A 141 10.39 -12.05 -18.36
CA MET A 141 9.42 -12.27 -17.28
C MET A 141 7.96 -12.29 -17.77
N ARG A 142 7.63 -11.56 -18.84
CA ARG A 142 6.28 -11.61 -19.45
C ARG A 142 5.94 -13.02 -19.99
N LYS A 143 6.95 -13.79 -20.44
CA LYS A 143 6.78 -15.17 -20.94
C LYS A 143 6.61 -16.20 -19.81
N LEU A 144 6.89 -15.85 -18.56
CA LEU A 144 6.86 -16.81 -17.43
C LEU A 144 5.47 -17.08 -16.84
N ASN A 145 4.40 -16.54 -17.41
CA ASN A 145 3.01 -16.69 -16.92
C ASN A 145 2.87 -16.33 -15.41
N ILE A 146 3.63 -15.35 -14.95
CA ILE A 146 3.49 -14.80 -13.60
C ILE A 146 2.43 -13.70 -13.57
N ALA A 147 1.78 -13.53 -12.41
CA ALA A 147 0.80 -12.45 -12.24
C ALA A 147 1.40 -11.08 -12.51
N VAL A 148 0.61 -10.16 -13.10
CA VAL A 148 1.02 -8.78 -13.41
C VAL A 148 1.60 -8.08 -12.18
N SER A 149 0.93 -8.19 -11.02
CA SER A 149 1.39 -7.64 -9.76
C SER A 149 2.75 -8.21 -9.31
N THR A 150 3.02 -9.49 -9.59
CA THR A 150 4.31 -10.13 -9.29
C THR A 150 5.40 -9.60 -10.20
N HIS A 151 5.13 -9.50 -11.51
CA HIS A 151 6.03 -8.90 -12.49
C HIS A 151 6.41 -7.48 -12.08
N ASN A 152 5.42 -6.61 -11.87
CA ASN A 152 5.64 -5.21 -11.51
C ASN A 152 6.42 -5.06 -10.20
N ARG A 153 6.17 -5.93 -9.22
CA ARG A 153 6.89 -5.93 -7.95
C ARG A 153 8.35 -6.33 -8.10
N LYS A 154 8.66 -7.30 -8.96
CA LYS A 154 10.05 -7.70 -9.27
C LYS A 154 10.80 -6.54 -9.93
N ILE A 155 10.23 -5.89 -10.94
CA ILE A 155 10.84 -4.70 -11.57
C ILE A 155 11.09 -3.58 -10.55
N LYS A 156 10.10 -3.26 -9.71
CA LYS A 156 10.25 -2.23 -8.67
C LYS A 156 11.36 -2.57 -7.66
N ARG A 157 11.54 -3.84 -7.32
CA ARG A 157 12.62 -4.29 -6.44
C ARG A 157 13.99 -4.13 -7.09
N LEU A 158 14.15 -4.58 -8.33
CA LEU A 158 15.39 -4.39 -9.08
C LEU A 158 15.72 -2.89 -9.23
N ARG A 159 14.73 -2.06 -9.59
CA ARG A 159 14.89 -0.61 -9.60
C ARG A 159 15.46 -0.08 -8.29
N LYS A 160 14.90 -0.49 -7.14
CA LYS A 160 15.39 -0.04 -5.83
C LYS A 160 16.81 -0.51 -5.55
N VAL A 161 17.15 -1.77 -5.88
CA VAL A 161 18.52 -2.30 -5.71
C VAL A 161 19.52 -1.47 -6.53
N PHE A 162 19.25 -1.25 -7.82
CA PHE A 162 20.10 -0.43 -8.67
C PHE A 162 20.16 1.04 -8.24
N THR A 163 19.07 1.60 -7.69
CA THR A 163 19.08 2.95 -7.12
C THR A 163 20.03 3.06 -5.93
N VAL A 164 20.02 2.08 -5.03
CA VAL A 164 20.89 2.05 -3.86
C VAL A 164 22.37 1.87 -4.26
N LEU A 165 22.63 1.08 -5.31
CA LEU A 165 23.98 0.82 -5.82
C LEU A 165 24.43 1.85 -6.88
N ARG A 166 23.86 3.06 -6.84
CA ARG A 166 24.11 4.11 -7.85
C ARG A 166 25.59 4.49 -8.03
N GLU A 167 26.39 4.36 -7.00
CA GLU A 167 27.84 4.67 -7.04
C GLU A 167 28.66 3.69 -7.92
N TYR A 168 28.10 2.54 -8.29
CA TYR A 168 28.78 1.48 -9.04
C TYR A 168 28.41 1.42 -10.53
N TRP A 169 27.56 2.32 -11.02
CA TRP A 169 27.14 2.35 -12.43
C TRP A 169 26.76 3.77 -12.87
N ASP A 170 26.81 4.02 -14.18
CA ASP A 170 26.52 5.30 -14.81
C ASP A 170 25.24 5.26 -15.66
N GLY A 171 24.77 6.45 -16.07
CA GLY A 171 23.62 6.57 -16.96
C GLY A 171 22.27 6.43 -16.25
N ASP A 172 21.28 5.88 -16.94
CA ASP A 172 19.92 5.68 -16.42
C ASP A 172 19.80 4.31 -15.74
N ASN A 173 19.01 4.27 -14.65
CA ASN A 173 18.74 3.02 -13.96
C ASN A 173 18.11 2.01 -14.94
N PRO A 174 18.71 0.82 -15.13
CA PRO A 174 18.23 -0.19 -16.08
C PRO A 174 16.76 -0.58 -15.92
N PHE A 175 16.20 -0.37 -14.72
CA PHE A 175 14.80 -0.70 -14.39
C PHE A 175 13.91 0.53 -14.20
N GLN A 176 14.34 1.74 -14.62
CA GLN A 176 13.60 2.98 -14.39
C GLN A 176 12.40 3.17 -15.33
N ALA A 177 12.47 2.71 -16.57
CA ALA A 177 11.45 2.97 -17.56
C ALA A 177 10.07 2.45 -17.15
N LYS A 178 9.03 3.28 -17.29
CA LYS A 178 7.64 2.87 -17.05
C LYS A 178 7.19 1.72 -17.95
N ALA A 179 7.72 1.66 -19.18
CA ALA A 179 7.42 0.62 -20.16
C ALA A 179 7.77 -0.81 -19.69
N LEU A 180 8.69 -0.94 -18.72
CA LEU A 180 9.03 -2.22 -18.11
C LEU A 180 7.88 -2.79 -17.26
N LEU A 181 7.02 -1.93 -16.73
CA LEU A 181 5.85 -2.33 -15.96
C LEU A 181 4.71 -2.74 -16.89
N ARG A 182 3.95 -3.74 -16.49
CA ARG A 182 2.70 -4.09 -17.15
C ARG A 182 1.62 -3.09 -16.74
N ARG A 183 0.66 -2.84 -17.64
CA ARG A 183 -0.38 -1.82 -17.46
C ARG A 183 -1.30 -2.16 -16.28
N GLU A 184 -1.81 -1.17 -15.62
CA GLU A 184 -2.76 -1.31 -14.50
C GLU A 184 -4.03 -2.05 -14.93
N ARG A 185 -4.53 -1.79 -16.16
CA ARG A 185 -5.65 -2.51 -16.74
C ARG A 185 -5.43 -4.02 -16.78
N GLU A 186 -4.23 -4.48 -17.20
CA GLU A 186 -3.88 -5.91 -17.21
C GLU A 186 -3.86 -6.49 -15.78
N GLU A 187 -3.46 -5.66 -14.79
CA GLU A 187 -3.47 -6.06 -13.38
C GLU A 187 -4.91 -6.21 -12.87
N GLN A 188 -5.80 -5.29 -13.23
CA GLN A 188 -7.21 -5.33 -12.88
C GLN A 188 -7.93 -6.53 -13.51
N GLU A 189 -7.70 -6.80 -14.80
CA GLU A 189 -8.27 -7.95 -15.51
C GLU A 189 -7.86 -9.30 -14.88
N GLN A 190 -6.62 -9.40 -14.40
CA GLN A 190 -6.14 -10.58 -13.68
C GLN A 190 -6.46 -10.57 -12.19
N SER A 191 -7.01 -9.48 -11.65
CA SER A 191 -7.26 -9.38 -10.22
C SER A 191 -8.44 -10.26 -9.83
N VAL A 192 -8.18 -11.27 -9.02
CA VAL A 192 -9.23 -12.03 -8.36
C VAL A 192 -9.41 -11.45 -6.97
N ARG A 193 -10.62 -10.94 -6.70
CA ARG A 193 -10.97 -10.40 -5.39
C ARG A 193 -11.21 -11.54 -4.41
N ARG A 194 -10.80 -11.36 -3.17
CA ARG A 194 -11.25 -12.22 -2.08
C ARG A 194 -12.73 -11.96 -1.83
N LEU A 195 -13.47 -13.04 -1.61
CA LEU A 195 -14.87 -12.99 -1.29
C LEU A 195 -15.05 -12.95 0.23
N SER A 196 -16.13 -12.33 0.68
CA SER A 196 -16.64 -12.46 2.03
C SER A 196 -17.43 -13.77 2.16
N PHE A 197 -17.53 -14.30 3.38
CA PHE A 197 -18.47 -15.38 3.67
C PHE A 197 -19.86 -14.78 3.89
N THR A 198 -20.89 -15.52 3.51
CA THR A 198 -22.26 -15.22 3.94
C THR A 198 -22.46 -15.64 5.42
N ARG A 199 -23.54 -15.18 6.04
CA ARG A 199 -23.86 -15.56 7.44
C ARG A 199 -24.05 -17.07 7.59
N GLU A 200 -24.69 -17.72 6.61
CA GLU A 200 -24.88 -19.18 6.58
C GLU A 200 -23.53 -19.90 6.45
N GLN A 201 -22.61 -19.38 5.65
CA GLN A 201 -21.26 -19.95 5.52
C GLN A 201 -20.45 -19.76 6.81
N GLU A 202 -20.57 -18.62 7.48
CA GLU A 202 -19.92 -18.40 8.78
C GLU A 202 -20.49 -19.35 9.85
N THR A 203 -21.81 -19.56 9.89
CA THR A 203 -22.45 -20.53 10.78
C THR A 203 -21.91 -21.93 10.51
N LYS A 204 -21.88 -22.36 9.25
CA LYS A 204 -21.30 -23.66 8.88
C LYS A 204 -19.82 -23.81 9.25
N LEU A 205 -19.02 -22.74 9.14
CA LEU A 205 -17.62 -22.77 9.58
C LEU A 205 -17.50 -23.06 11.08
N LEU A 206 -18.39 -22.50 11.91
CA LEU A 206 -18.40 -22.76 13.34
C LEU A 206 -18.91 -24.19 13.64
N GLU A 207 -19.97 -24.63 12.98
CA GLU A 207 -20.52 -25.99 13.13
C GLU A 207 -19.48 -27.07 12.84
N VAL A 208 -18.73 -26.97 11.72
CA VAL A 208 -17.67 -27.96 11.40
C VAL A 208 -16.49 -27.89 12.37
N LEU A 209 -16.27 -26.73 13.01
CA LEU A 209 -15.25 -26.61 14.05
C LEU A 209 -15.71 -27.24 15.38
N ASP A 210 -17.00 -27.30 15.65
CA ASP A 210 -17.57 -27.96 16.83
C ASP A 210 -17.73 -29.48 16.61
N ASP A 211 -18.01 -29.95 15.39
CA ASP A 211 -18.24 -31.34 15.05
C ASP A 211 -16.93 -32.18 15.18
N PRO A 212 -16.87 -33.20 16.08
CA PRO A 212 -15.69 -34.02 16.28
C PRO A 212 -15.28 -34.87 15.06
N LYS A 213 -16.17 -35.04 14.07
CA LYS A 213 -15.87 -35.72 12.79
C LYS A 213 -14.74 -35.03 12.03
N TYR A 214 -14.68 -33.72 12.06
CA TYR A 214 -13.67 -32.93 11.35
C TYR A 214 -12.41 -32.77 12.18
N LYS A 215 -11.26 -33.17 11.62
CA LYS A 215 -9.99 -33.18 12.34
C LYS A 215 -8.99 -32.20 11.73
N VAL A 216 -8.57 -31.23 12.54
CA VAL A 216 -7.45 -30.34 12.26
C VAL A 216 -6.54 -30.29 13.50
N MET A 217 -5.26 -30.01 13.29
CA MET A 217 -4.31 -29.91 14.40
C MET A 217 -4.69 -28.77 15.33
N TYR A 218 -4.70 -29.02 16.64
CA TYR A 218 -5.08 -28.04 17.66
C TYR A 218 -6.48 -27.42 17.45
N LYS A 219 -7.43 -28.26 17.11
CA LYS A 219 -8.80 -27.83 16.74
C LYS A 219 -9.46 -26.85 17.72
N PRO A 220 -9.38 -27.00 19.06
CA PRO A 220 -9.94 -26.03 19.99
C PRO A 220 -9.34 -24.63 19.81
N GLU A 221 -8.02 -24.52 19.64
CA GLU A 221 -7.36 -23.23 19.40
C GLU A 221 -7.70 -22.66 18.02
N VAL A 222 -7.80 -23.52 16.97
CA VAL A 222 -8.28 -23.10 15.63
C VAL A 222 -9.67 -22.51 15.70
N ARG A 223 -10.57 -23.09 16.51
CA ARG A 223 -11.90 -22.58 16.78
C ARG A 223 -11.86 -21.17 17.39
N VAL A 224 -11.03 -20.96 18.40
CA VAL A 224 -10.82 -19.62 19.00
C VAL A 224 -10.34 -18.62 17.96
N ILE A 225 -9.38 -19.00 17.13
CA ILE A 225 -8.81 -18.12 16.07
C ILE A 225 -9.88 -17.73 15.04
N TYR A 226 -10.77 -18.66 14.66
CA TYR A 226 -11.88 -18.36 13.75
C TYR A 226 -12.86 -17.36 14.39
N HIS A 227 -13.23 -17.53 15.67
CA HIS A 227 -14.06 -16.58 16.39
C HIS A 227 -13.41 -15.20 16.49
N LEU A 228 -12.11 -15.14 16.81
CA LEU A 228 -11.35 -13.89 16.77
C LEU A 228 -11.43 -13.22 15.39
N GLY A 229 -11.21 -13.98 14.31
CA GLY A 229 -11.31 -13.46 12.96
C GLY A 229 -12.69 -12.90 12.61
N MET A 230 -13.76 -13.64 12.95
CA MET A 230 -15.16 -13.27 12.68
C MET A 230 -15.62 -12.04 13.48
N PHE A 231 -15.34 -12.02 14.78
CA PHE A 231 -15.89 -11.01 15.69
C PHE A 231 -15.00 -9.78 15.89
N THR A 232 -13.77 -9.79 15.37
CA THR A 232 -12.85 -8.64 15.47
C THR A 232 -12.38 -8.13 14.11
N GLY A 233 -12.52 -8.91 13.05
CA GLY A 233 -12.00 -8.58 11.72
C GLY A 233 -10.48 -8.50 11.67
N GLN A 234 -9.74 -9.00 12.66
CA GLN A 234 -8.28 -8.90 12.70
C GLN A 234 -7.61 -9.90 11.74
N ARG A 235 -6.35 -9.64 11.38
CA ARG A 235 -5.58 -10.52 10.47
C ARG A 235 -5.18 -11.80 11.18
N MET A 236 -4.98 -12.88 10.43
CA MET A 236 -4.59 -14.20 10.97
C MET A 236 -3.41 -14.11 11.96
N LYS A 237 -2.36 -13.35 11.63
CA LYS A 237 -1.21 -13.18 12.53
C LYS A 237 -1.60 -12.52 13.85
N ASP A 238 -2.45 -11.50 13.79
CA ASP A 238 -2.90 -10.76 14.96
C ASP A 238 -3.78 -11.63 15.88
N CYS A 239 -4.62 -12.52 15.29
CA CYS A 239 -5.44 -13.48 16.02
C CYS A 239 -4.60 -14.62 16.62
N VAL A 240 -3.70 -15.22 15.83
CA VAL A 240 -2.87 -16.36 16.25
C VAL A 240 -1.89 -15.98 17.37
N LEU A 241 -1.32 -14.79 17.31
CA LEU A 241 -0.33 -14.31 18.28
C LEU A 241 -0.92 -13.40 19.36
N LEU A 242 -2.24 -13.45 19.57
CA LEU A 242 -2.90 -12.74 20.67
C LEU A 242 -2.46 -13.32 21.99
N ARG A 243 -2.15 -12.45 22.96
CA ARG A 243 -1.71 -12.82 24.31
C ARG A 243 -2.76 -12.49 25.35
N TRP A 244 -2.78 -13.21 26.46
CA TRP A 244 -3.73 -13.01 27.54
C TRP A 244 -3.62 -11.65 28.24
N ASP A 245 -2.43 -11.05 28.28
CA ASP A 245 -2.23 -9.68 28.80
C ASP A 245 -2.94 -8.61 27.97
N LYS A 246 -3.44 -8.97 26.79
CA LYS A 246 -4.22 -8.12 25.89
C LYS A 246 -5.71 -8.45 25.86
N VAL A 247 -6.17 -9.32 26.75
CA VAL A 247 -7.58 -9.75 26.85
C VAL A 247 -8.09 -9.46 28.25
N ASP A 248 -9.03 -8.53 28.37
CA ASP A 248 -9.74 -8.24 29.60
C ASP A 248 -11.19 -8.75 29.50
N LEU A 249 -11.41 -9.92 30.09
CA LEU A 249 -12.75 -10.54 30.09
C LEU A 249 -13.72 -9.79 30.99
N SER A 250 -13.25 -9.12 32.05
CA SER A 250 -14.09 -8.38 32.98
C SER A 250 -14.69 -7.13 32.32
N ARG A 251 -13.86 -6.40 31.57
CA ARG A 251 -14.29 -5.23 30.80
C ARG A 251 -14.78 -5.57 29.39
N ARG A 252 -14.71 -6.84 29.00
CA ARG A 252 -15.02 -7.33 27.65
C ARG A 252 -14.30 -6.55 26.55
N ARG A 253 -12.96 -6.47 26.64
CA ARG A 253 -12.11 -5.75 25.70
C ARG A 253 -10.91 -6.59 25.27
N VAL A 254 -10.53 -6.45 24.01
CA VAL A 254 -9.27 -6.99 23.45
C VAL A 254 -8.47 -5.81 22.88
N TRP A 255 -7.20 -5.73 23.23
CA TRP A 255 -6.24 -4.78 22.66
C TRP A 255 -5.37 -5.51 21.66
N VAL A 256 -5.27 -4.99 20.45
CA VAL A 256 -4.46 -5.58 19.39
C VAL A 256 -3.49 -4.54 18.87
N LYS A 257 -2.18 -4.78 19.05
CA LYS A 257 -1.13 -4.06 18.32
C LYS A 257 -0.86 -4.81 17.03
N GLN A 258 -1.34 -4.27 15.91
CA GLN A 258 -1.29 -4.96 14.63
C GLN A 258 0.15 -5.10 14.11
N PHE A 259 0.57 -6.32 13.81
CA PHE A 259 1.92 -6.62 13.28
C PHE A 259 2.23 -5.94 11.94
N LYS A 260 1.23 -5.71 11.10
CA LYS A 260 1.43 -5.13 9.76
C LYS A 260 1.55 -3.60 9.78
N THR A 261 0.78 -2.94 10.62
CA THR A 261 0.64 -1.47 10.61
C THR A 261 1.20 -0.79 11.84
N GLY A 262 1.50 -1.56 12.90
CA GLY A 262 1.90 -1.04 14.21
C GLY A 262 0.75 -0.32 14.97
N LYS A 263 -0.44 -0.17 14.36
CA LYS A 263 -1.58 0.50 15.00
C LYS A 263 -2.10 -0.33 16.16
N GLU A 264 -2.48 0.35 17.22
CA GLU A 264 -3.14 -0.22 18.39
C GLU A 264 -4.66 0.01 18.25
N VAL A 265 -5.42 -1.06 18.43
CA VAL A 265 -6.88 -1.03 18.37
C VAL A 265 -7.46 -1.69 19.61
N THR A 266 -8.56 -1.14 20.11
CA THR A 266 -9.35 -1.70 21.22
C THR A 266 -10.69 -2.16 20.68
N ILE A 267 -11.02 -3.43 20.87
CA ILE A 267 -12.20 -4.07 20.28
C ILE A 267 -13.07 -4.65 21.39
N PRO A 268 -14.38 -4.38 21.41
CA PRO A 268 -15.31 -5.05 22.30
C PRO A 268 -15.38 -6.54 22.01
N ILE A 269 -15.49 -7.36 23.06
CA ILE A 269 -15.68 -8.81 22.94
C ILE A 269 -17.17 -9.10 22.79
N ALA A 270 -17.57 -9.65 21.64
CA ALA A 270 -18.92 -10.12 21.38
C ALA A 270 -19.28 -11.32 22.28
N PRO A 271 -20.57 -11.55 22.62
CA PRO A 271 -20.96 -12.64 23.52
C PRO A 271 -20.41 -14.01 23.13
N LYS A 272 -20.55 -14.42 21.87
CA LYS A 272 -20.00 -15.71 21.38
C LYS A 272 -18.48 -15.79 21.48
N LEU A 273 -17.77 -14.70 21.22
CA LEU A 273 -16.31 -14.65 21.39
C LEU A 273 -15.93 -14.75 22.87
N TYR A 274 -16.72 -14.15 23.76
CA TYR A 274 -16.50 -14.22 25.20
C TYR A 274 -16.58 -15.65 25.70
N GLU A 275 -17.62 -16.42 25.33
CA GLU A 275 -17.79 -17.84 25.68
C GLU A 275 -16.57 -18.66 25.27
N VAL A 276 -16.12 -18.52 24.03
CA VAL A 276 -14.97 -19.25 23.50
C VAL A 276 -13.66 -18.85 24.18
N LEU A 277 -13.50 -17.60 24.57
CA LEU A 277 -12.34 -17.14 25.34
C LEU A 277 -12.37 -17.65 26.77
N GLN A 278 -13.56 -17.79 27.40
CA GLN A 278 -13.70 -18.43 28.72
C GLN A 278 -13.29 -19.91 28.64
N GLU A 279 -13.73 -20.65 27.63
CA GLU A 279 -13.26 -22.03 27.41
C GLU A 279 -11.74 -22.07 27.25
N ALA A 280 -11.15 -21.11 26.54
CA ALA A 280 -9.70 -21.03 26.33
C ALA A 280 -8.90 -20.77 27.61
N LEU A 281 -9.52 -20.31 28.70
CA LEU A 281 -8.86 -20.21 30.00
C LEU A 281 -8.40 -21.57 30.54
N THR A 282 -9.02 -22.67 30.11
CA THR A 282 -8.67 -24.04 30.57
C THR A 282 -7.24 -24.44 30.23
N TRP A 283 -6.64 -23.85 29.20
CA TRP A 283 -5.24 -24.09 28.82
C TRP A 283 -4.32 -22.87 29.03
N LYS A 284 -4.79 -21.85 29.77
CA LYS A 284 -3.96 -20.71 30.15
C LYS A 284 -3.01 -21.14 31.27
N SER A 285 -1.69 -20.92 31.07
CA SER A 285 -0.65 -21.20 32.06
C SER A 285 -0.15 -19.93 32.77
N GLY A 286 -0.15 -18.76 32.06
CA GLY A 286 0.27 -17.47 32.61
C GLY A 286 -0.31 -16.29 31.83
N ASP A 287 -0.26 -15.08 32.42
CA ASP A 287 -0.81 -13.88 31.81
C ASP A 287 -0.08 -13.44 30.55
N GLY A 288 1.21 -13.77 30.44
CA GLY A 288 2.03 -13.49 29.28
C GLY A 288 1.91 -14.51 28.15
N ASP A 289 1.08 -15.54 28.29
CA ASP A 289 0.94 -16.61 27.32
C ASP A 289 0.07 -16.20 26.13
N TYR A 290 0.24 -16.93 25.03
CA TYR A 290 -0.69 -16.81 23.90
C TYR A 290 -2.06 -17.40 24.26
N VAL A 291 -3.12 -16.78 23.72
CA VAL A 291 -4.49 -17.34 23.85
C VAL A 291 -4.57 -18.70 23.17
N CYS A 292 -3.80 -18.89 22.09
CA CYS A 292 -3.71 -20.14 21.32
C CYS A 292 -2.25 -20.61 21.25
N PRO A 293 -1.67 -21.18 22.34
CA PRO A 293 -0.23 -21.42 22.47
C PRO A 293 0.32 -22.43 21.46
N GLN A 294 -0.40 -23.52 21.18
CA GLN A 294 0.07 -24.57 20.25
C GLN A 294 0.06 -24.05 18.79
N VAL A 295 -0.99 -23.35 18.38
CA VAL A 295 -1.06 -22.74 17.05
C VAL A 295 -0.06 -21.60 16.92
N ALA A 296 0.18 -20.80 17.97
CA ALA A 296 1.18 -19.74 17.97
C ALA A 296 2.61 -20.32 17.84
N MET A 297 2.93 -21.40 18.55
CA MET A 297 4.20 -22.11 18.41
C MET A 297 4.38 -22.65 16.99
N ARG A 298 3.34 -23.27 16.42
CA ARG A 298 3.34 -23.77 15.05
C ARG A 298 3.49 -22.64 14.03
N TYR A 299 2.85 -21.49 14.27
CA TYR A 299 2.94 -20.30 13.42
C TYR A 299 4.33 -19.68 13.40
N ASN A 300 5.03 -19.69 14.52
CA ASN A 300 6.38 -19.11 14.65
C ASN A 300 7.50 -20.05 14.15
N LYS A 301 7.16 -21.25 13.67
CA LYS A 301 8.15 -22.21 13.18
C LYS A 301 8.94 -21.64 12.01
N THR A 302 10.27 -21.73 12.12
CA THR A 302 11.21 -21.30 11.07
C THR A 302 11.92 -22.51 10.46
N ASN A 303 12.43 -22.34 9.24
CA ASN A 303 13.34 -23.30 8.62
C ASN A 303 14.79 -23.05 9.06
N ALA A 304 15.74 -23.87 8.58
CA ALA A 304 17.16 -23.81 8.91
C ALA A 304 17.82 -22.44 8.61
N VAL A 305 17.29 -21.67 7.65
CA VAL A 305 17.76 -20.32 7.30
C VAL A 305 16.96 -19.19 7.96
N GLY A 306 16.22 -19.49 9.04
CA GLY A 306 15.47 -18.49 9.81
C GLY A 306 14.20 -17.95 9.15
N LYS A 307 13.81 -18.44 7.98
CA LYS A 307 12.58 -18.03 7.30
C LYS A 307 11.37 -18.67 7.98
N ASN A 308 10.37 -17.86 8.34
CA ASN A 308 9.12 -18.37 8.87
C ASN A 308 8.38 -19.23 7.82
N VAL A 309 8.15 -20.49 8.17
CA VAL A 309 7.38 -21.46 7.39
C VAL A 309 6.05 -21.82 8.07
N GLY A 310 5.95 -21.55 9.37
CA GLY A 310 4.80 -21.88 10.19
C GLY A 310 3.53 -21.15 9.76
N ASN A 311 3.65 -19.95 9.24
CA ASN A 311 2.51 -19.22 8.70
C ASN A 311 1.79 -19.99 7.59
N ASN A 312 2.53 -20.67 6.70
CA ASN A 312 1.95 -21.52 5.66
C ASN A 312 1.28 -22.76 6.25
N LEU A 313 1.89 -23.37 7.28
CA LEU A 313 1.32 -24.54 7.94
C LEU A 313 -0.03 -24.23 8.57
N VAL A 314 -0.11 -23.12 9.31
CA VAL A 314 -1.37 -22.65 9.92
C VAL A 314 -2.38 -22.26 8.83
N ASN A 315 -1.95 -21.58 7.78
CA ASN A 315 -2.85 -21.23 6.66
C ASN A 315 -3.45 -22.46 5.97
N ILE A 316 -2.67 -23.55 5.83
CA ILE A 316 -3.19 -24.82 5.28
C ILE A 316 -4.31 -25.38 6.16
N ASP A 317 -4.14 -25.33 7.49
CA ASP A 317 -5.16 -25.77 8.42
C ASP A 317 -6.43 -24.90 8.33
N MET A 318 -6.27 -23.57 8.22
CA MET A 318 -7.40 -22.65 7.97
C MET A 318 -8.12 -22.94 6.65
N LEU A 319 -7.39 -23.18 5.55
CA LEU A 319 -8.00 -23.52 4.26
C LEU A 319 -8.71 -24.87 4.28
N ARG A 320 -8.27 -25.82 5.13
CA ARG A 320 -8.95 -27.12 5.31
C ARG A 320 -10.34 -26.93 5.90
N VAL A 321 -10.50 -26.08 6.91
CA VAL A 321 -11.79 -25.75 7.50
C VAL A 321 -12.76 -25.16 6.46
N ILE A 322 -12.27 -24.29 5.58
CA ILE A 322 -13.08 -23.70 4.50
C ILE A 322 -13.57 -24.79 3.52
N ARG A 323 -12.73 -25.80 3.21
CA ARG A 323 -13.15 -26.92 2.35
C ARG A 323 -14.22 -27.81 3.00
N TRP A 324 -14.24 -27.93 4.31
CA TRP A 324 -15.26 -28.72 5.00
C TRP A 324 -16.67 -28.19 4.81
N ILE A 325 -16.84 -26.91 4.55
CA ILE A 325 -18.15 -26.30 4.24
C ILE A 325 -18.46 -26.30 2.73
N GLY A 326 -17.70 -27.06 1.92
CA GLY A 326 -17.90 -27.20 0.49
C GLY A 326 -17.36 -26.05 -0.37
N LEU A 327 -16.57 -25.14 0.18
CA LEU A 327 -15.98 -24.03 -0.58
C LEU A 327 -14.58 -24.38 -1.06
N GLU A 328 -14.29 -24.10 -2.34
CA GLU A 328 -12.93 -24.18 -2.86
C GLU A 328 -12.19 -22.86 -2.61
N PRO A 329 -11.10 -22.90 -1.81
CA PRO A 329 -10.37 -21.69 -1.43
C PRO A 329 -9.71 -20.94 -2.58
N SER A 330 -9.45 -21.59 -3.72
CA SER A 330 -8.66 -21.03 -4.80
C SER A 330 -9.22 -21.37 -6.17
N VAL A 331 -9.20 -20.39 -7.08
CA VAL A 331 -9.66 -20.55 -8.47
C VAL A 331 -8.50 -20.43 -9.46
N GLU A 332 -8.62 -21.05 -10.59
CA GLU A 332 -7.71 -20.86 -11.71
C GLU A 332 -7.93 -19.48 -12.35
N VAL A 333 -6.86 -18.86 -12.78
CA VAL A 333 -6.92 -17.56 -13.45
C VAL A 333 -6.15 -17.67 -14.76
N PRO A 334 -6.79 -17.32 -15.88
CA PRO A 334 -6.13 -17.35 -17.18
C PRO A 334 -4.79 -16.60 -17.16
N GLY A 335 -3.76 -17.19 -17.76
CA GLY A 335 -2.43 -16.61 -17.81
C GLY A 335 -1.63 -16.63 -16.51
N ARG A 336 -2.08 -17.34 -15.46
CA ARG A 336 -1.34 -17.54 -14.22
C ARG A 336 -0.98 -18.99 -13.98
N LYS A 337 0.28 -19.24 -13.63
CA LYS A 337 0.75 -20.59 -13.20
C LYS A 337 0.13 -21.02 -11.86
N LYS A 338 -0.14 -20.08 -10.95
CA LYS A 338 -0.67 -20.36 -9.62
C LYS A 338 -2.12 -19.91 -9.51
N LYS A 339 -2.96 -20.76 -8.92
CA LYS A 339 -4.34 -20.42 -8.56
C LYS A 339 -4.39 -19.18 -7.69
N ALA A 340 -5.46 -18.40 -7.83
CA ALA A 340 -5.71 -17.24 -6.98
C ALA A 340 -6.60 -17.63 -5.80
N THR A 341 -6.25 -17.21 -4.60
CA THR A 341 -7.06 -17.48 -3.41
C THR A 341 -8.26 -16.54 -3.36
N VAL A 342 -9.47 -17.10 -3.37
CA VAL A 342 -10.76 -16.38 -3.24
C VAL A 342 -11.30 -16.44 -1.83
N TYR A 343 -11.18 -17.59 -1.15
CA TYR A 343 -11.53 -17.75 0.25
C TYR A 343 -10.28 -18.05 1.09
N GLY A 344 -10.19 -17.46 2.25
CA GLY A 344 -9.11 -17.69 3.21
C GLY A 344 -9.43 -17.02 4.52
N PHE A 345 -8.56 -17.13 5.52
CA PHE A 345 -8.77 -16.47 6.81
C PHE A 345 -9.06 -14.96 6.66
N HIS A 346 -8.42 -14.32 5.69
CA HIS A 346 -8.65 -12.90 5.42
C HIS A 346 -10.06 -12.58 4.92
N SER A 347 -10.81 -13.58 4.43
CA SER A 347 -12.22 -13.44 4.06
C SER A 347 -13.10 -13.11 5.26
N LEU A 348 -12.76 -13.58 6.48
CA LEU A 348 -13.46 -13.21 7.72
C LEU A 348 -13.40 -11.71 7.97
N ARG A 349 -12.27 -11.07 7.66
CA ARG A 349 -12.15 -9.61 7.76
C ARG A 349 -13.02 -8.89 6.72
N HIS A 350 -13.16 -9.45 5.54
CA HIS A 350 -14.07 -8.95 4.51
C HIS A 350 -15.52 -9.11 4.95
N SER A 351 -15.89 -10.28 5.49
CA SER A 351 -17.24 -10.52 6.05
C SER A 351 -17.55 -9.57 7.20
N PHE A 352 -16.61 -9.39 8.14
CA PHE A 352 -16.77 -8.43 9.24
C PHE A 352 -17.06 -7.02 8.72
N ALA A 353 -16.31 -6.56 7.70
CA ALA A 353 -16.53 -5.25 7.09
C ALA A 353 -17.88 -5.15 6.38
N SER A 354 -18.29 -6.21 5.65
CA SER A 354 -19.63 -6.29 5.01
C SER A 354 -20.74 -6.24 6.03
N HIS A 355 -20.67 -7.07 7.07
CA HIS A 355 -21.70 -7.10 8.12
C HIS A 355 -21.80 -5.79 8.92
N CYS A 356 -20.68 -5.12 9.19
CA CYS A 356 -20.69 -3.79 9.79
C CYS A 356 -21.38 -2.77 8.88
N ALA A 357 -21.10 -2.82 7.59
CA ALA A 357 -21.71 -1.94 6.63
C ALA A 357 -23.22 -2.19 6.50
N GLU A 358 -23.65 -3.45 6.38
CA GLU A 358 -25.06 -3.88 6.36
C GLU A 358 -25.81 -3.45 7.65
N ALA A 359 -25.12 -3.48 8.80
CA ALA A 359 -25.66 -3.02 10.08
C ALA A 359 -25.64 -1.48 10.24
N GLY A 360 -25.20 -0.72 9.24
CA GLY A 360 -25.16 0.74 9.28
C GLY A 360 -24.07 1.31 10.20
N VAL A 361 -23.04 0.52 10.57
CA VAL A 361 -21.93 1.01 11.39
C VAL A 361 -21.17 2.09 10.62
N PRO A 362 -20.91 3.29 11.18
CA PRO A 362 -20.18 4.32 10.49
C PRO A 362 -18.81 3.86 10.02
N LYS A 363 -18.40 4.20 8.78
CA LYS A 363 -17.12 3.82 8.18
C LYS A 363 -15.93 4.14 9.08
N ALA A 364 -15.94 5.30 9.76
CA ALA A 364 -14.87 5.69 10.68
C ALA A 364 -14.71 4.71 11.85
N VAL A 365 -15.84 4.21 12.40
CA VAL A 365 -15.84 3.20 13.47
C VAL A 365 -15.28 1.89 12.94
N LEU A 366 -15.71 1.42 11.78
CA LEU A 366 -15.16 0.22 11.16
C LEU A 366 -13.63 0.35 10.94
N LEU A 367 -13.17 1.46 10.39
CA LEU A 367 -11.74 1.70 10.16
C LEU A 367 -10.94 1.71 11.46
N SER A 368 -11.49 2.26 12.55
CA SER A 368 -10.85 2.25 13.86
C SER A 368 -10.69 0.83 14.41
N ILE A 369 -11.71 -0.03 14.26
CA ILE A 369 -11.65 -1.45 14.67
C ILE A 369 -10.67 -2.23 13.79
N LEU A 370 -10.73 -2.03 12.48
CA LEU A 370 -9.86 -2.72 11.55
C LEU A 370 -8.40 -2.23 11.60
N GLY A 371 -8.13 -1.05 12.17
CA GLY A 371 -6.80 -0.47 12.24
C GLY A 371 -6.18 -0.23 10.86
N THR A 372 -6.97 0.25 9.91
CA THR A 372 -6.52 0.50 8.53
C THR A 372 -7.14 1.80 8.01
N ASP A 373 -6.39 2.51 7.17
CA ASP A 373 -6.88 3.69 6.44
C ASP A 373 -7.15 3.34 4.96
N SER A 374 -7.19 2.05 4.63
CA SER A 374 -7.26 1.60 3.25
C SER A 374 -8.69 1.64 2.70
N ASP A 375 -8.79 1.78 1.37
CA ASP A 375 -10.00 1.77 0.55
C ASP A 375 -10.83 0.46 0.65
N ILE A 376 -10.41 -0.47 1.53
CA ILE A 376 -11.14 -1.73 1.76
C ILE A 376 -12.57 -1.43 2.23
N ALA A 377 -12.74 -0.43 3.10
CA ALA A 377 -14.06 -0.03 3.56
C ALA A 377 -14.91 0.57 2.43
N ASP A 378 -14.32 1.35 1.51
CA ASP A 378 -15.06 1.99 0.41
C ASP A 378 -15.82 0.98 -0.43
N LYS A 379 -15.24 -0.20 -0.66
CA LYS A 379 -15.85 -1.27 -1.45
C LYS A 379 -17.16 -1.82 -0.85
N TYR A 380 -17.29 -1.79 0.47
CA TYR A 380 -18.49 -2.29 1.16
C TYR A 380 -19.51 -1.20 1.35
N TYR A 381 -19.07 0.05 1.54
CA TYR A 381 -19.96 1.19 1.73
C TYR A 381 -20.51 1.78 0.43
N THR A 382 -19.87 1.54 -0.72
CA THR A 382 -20.36 2.03 -2.03
C THR A 382 -21.63 1.29 -2.51
N HIS A 383 -21.83 0.04 -2.10
CA HIS A 383 -22.98 -0.76 -2.51
C HIS A 383 -24.22 -0.57 -1.59
N ILE A 384 -24.08 0.10 -0.46
CA ILE A 384 -25.16 0.35 0.51
C ILE A 384 -25.83 1.73 0.26
N GLY A 385 -25.44 2.41 -0.83
CA GLY A 385 -25.77 3.80 -1.09
C GLY A 385 -27.27 4.13 -0.99
N GLU A 386 -28.14 3.37 -1.59
CA GLU A 386 -29.59 3.69 -1.61
C GLU A 386 -30.25 3.42 -0.26
N GLU A 387 -30.09 2.24 0.32
CA GLU A 387 -30.65 1.89 1.63
C GLU A 387 -30.09 2.74 2.78
N ALA A 388 -28.79 3.08 2.73
CA ALA A 388 -28.20 3.96 3.72
C ALA A 388 -28.68 5.41 3.57
N GLN A 389 -28.94 5.86 2.35
CA GLN A 389 -29.55 7.16 2.11
C GLN A 389 -30.98 7.22 2.64
N GLU A 390 -31.79 6.19 2.39
CA GLU A 390 -33.14 6.08 2.92
C GLU A 390 -33.14 6.07 4.45
N LYS A 391 -32.27 5.26 5.09
CA LYS A 391 -32.12 5.24 6.54
C LYS A 391 -31.63 6.57 7.12
N ALA A 392 -30.72 7.25 6.45
CA ALA A 392 -30.25 8.57 6.86
C ALA A 392 -31.36 9.63 6.78
N ILE A 393 -32.13 9.62 5.69
CA ILE A 393 -33.26 10.53 5.54
C ILE A 393 -34.33 10.21 6.57
N ALA A 394 -34.64 8.94 6.80
CA ALA A 394 -35.61 8.52 7.84
C ALA A 394 -35.13 8.93 9.25
N ALA A 395 -33.85 8.84 9.56
CA ALA A 395 -33.30 9.30 10.84
C ALA A 395 -33.42 10.82 11.00
N ILE A 396 -33.18 11.60 9.95
CA ILE A 396 -33.39 13.06 9.98
C ILE A 396 -34.87 13.38 10.14
N ALA A 397 -35.76 12.69 9.44
CA ALA A 397 -37.21 12.85 9.57
C ALA A 397 -37.68 12.54 11.02
N ASN A 398 -37.12 11.47 11.62
CA ASN A 398 -37.45 11.11 13.01
C ASN A 398 -36.94 12.15 14.02
N ILE A 399 -35.80 12.79 13.80
CA ILE A 399 -35.29 13.91 14.63
C ILE A 399 -36.29 15.08 14.57
N THR A 400 -36.78 15.42 13.41
CA THR A 400 -37.75 16.49 13.20
C THR A 400 -39.07 16.14 13.89
N THR A 401 -39.53 14.87 13.82
CA THR A 401 -40.74 14.37 14.49
C THR A 401 -40.56 14.37 16.01
N THR A 402 -39.35 14.03 16.51
CA THR A 402 -39.07 14.05 17.97
C THR A 402 -39.10 15.48 18.52
N GLN A 403 -38.60 16.47 17.75
CA GLN A 403 -38.72 17.89 18.15
C GLN A 403 -40.21 18.32 18.20
N SER A 404 -40.99 17.92 17.21
CA SER A 404 -42.42 18.20 17.21
C SER A 404 -43.16 17.49 18.35
N ALA A 405 -42.73 16.28 18.74
CA ALA A 405 -43.26 15.55 19.91
C ALA A 405 -42.88 16.27 21.22
N GLN A 406 -41.64 16.76 21.34
CA GLN A 406 -41.24 17.51 22.52
C GLN A 406 -41.99 18.84 22.66
N GLN A 407 -42.27 19.53 21.57
CA GLN A 407 -43.13 20.71 21.57
C GLN A 407 -44.55 20.38 22.03
N ARG A 408 -45.12 19.29 21.52
CA ARG A 408 -46.47 18.82 21.96
C ARG A 408 -46.53 18.46 23.44
N ILE A 409 -45.46 17.83 23.96
CA ILE A 409 -45.36 17.51 25.39
C ILE A 409 -45.29 18.81 26.22
N ASN A 410 -44.51 19.78 25.80
CA ASN A 410 -44.42 21.06 26.50
C ASN A 410 -45.75 21.83 26.47
N GLU A 411 -46.44 21.83 25.35
CA GLU A 411 -47.75 22.45 25.16
C GLU A 411 -48.82 21.77 26.05
N ALA A 412 -48.78 20.43 26.12
CA ALA A 412 -49.64 19.66 27.01
C ALA A 412 -49.38 19.95 28.51
N LEU A 413 -48.11 20.09 28.89
CA LEU A 413 -47.69 20.45 30.26
C LEU A 413 -48.08 21.88 30.62
N GLU A 414 -47.95 22.83 29.71
CA GLU A 414 -48.41 24.22 29.92
C GLU A 414 -49.96 24.25 30.14
N LEU A 415 -50.70 23.47 29.36
CA LEU A 415 -52.15 23.38 29.49
C LEU A 415 -52.54 22.79 30.85
N ILE A 416 -51.85 21.75 31.32
CA ILE A 416 -52.08 21.13 32.64
C ILE A 416 -51.77 22.12 33.78
N ASN A 417 -50.62 22.82 33.67
CA ASN A 417 -50.16 23.73 34.72
C ASN A 417 -50.95 25.05 34.78
N SER A 418 -51.61 25.43 33.70
CA SER A 418 -52.44 26.66 33.65
C SER A 418 -53.88 26.45 34.14
N THR A 419 -54.29 25.20 34.45
CA THR A 419 -55.64 24.87 34.82
C THR A 419 -55.71 24.39 36.28
N SER A 420 -56.40 25.10 37.13
CA SER A 420 -56.49 24.81 38.55
C SER A 420 -57.52 23.66 38.94
N ASP A 421 -58.22 23.13 37.93
CA ASP A 421 -59.13 21.99 38.14
C ASP A 421 -59.22 21.17 36.82
N PRO A 422 -58.73 19.93 36.79
CA PRO A 422 -58.70 19.12 35.55
C PRO A 422 -60.13 18.55 35.29
N SER A 423 -60.86 19.26 34.49
CA SER A 423 -62.10 18.74 33.93
C SER A 423 -61.84 17.72 32.82
N ASP A 424 -62.77 16.82 32.53
CA ASP A 424 -62.70 15.85 31.45
C ASP A 424 -62.38 16.49 30.08
N ILE A 425 -62.76 17.77 29.91
CA ILE A 425 -62.50 18.58 28.70
C ILE A 425 -61.00 18.88 28.56
N VAL A 426 -60.29 19.13 29.65
CA VAL A 426 -58.85 19.40 29.66
C VAL A 426 -58.09 18.13 29.35
N LEU A 427 -58.50 17.00 29.93
CA LEU A 427 -57.94 15.68 29.66
C LEU A 427 -58.06 15.25 28.17
N GLU A 428 -59.23 15.50 27.57
CA GLU A 428 -59.47 15.25 26.16
C GLU A 428 -58.61 16.17 25.24
N LYS A 429 -58.42 17.42 25.61
CA LYS A 429 -57.52 18.33 24.88
C LYS A 429 -56.05 17.90 24.98
N VAL A 430 -55.59 17.51 26.16
CA VAL A 430 -54.24 16.98 26.38
C VAL A 430 -54.00 15.70 25.56
N LYS A 431 -54.95 14.77 25.58
CA LYS A 431 -54.89 13.59 24.71
C LYS A 431 -54.81 13.97 23.23
N SER A 432 -55.61 14.91 22.77
CA SER A 432 -55.62 15.39 21.38
C SER A 432 -54.29 16.04 20.97
N ILE A 433 -53.57 16.71 21.88
CA ILE A 433 -52.26 17.29 21.63
C ILE A 433 -51.19 16.19 21.56
N LEU A 434 -51.26 15.17 22.40
CA LEU A 434 -50.27 14.10 22.45
C LEU A 434 -50.42 13.02 21.35
N THR A 435 -51.61 12.91 20.75
CA THR A 435 -51.94 11.90 19.73
C THR A 435 -51.83 12.40 18.30
N LYS A 436 -51.59 13.69 18.07
CA LYS A 436 -51.28 14.30 16.77
C LYS A 436 -49.78 14.16 16.45
#